data_fa6c42098973b12a172b20d7edee222e
#
_entry.id   fa6c42098973b12a172b20d7edee222e
#
_cell.length_a   1.000
_cell.length_b   1.000
_cell.length_c   1.000
_cell.angle_alpha   90.00
_cell.angle_beta   90.00
_cell.angle_gamma   90.00
#
_symmetry.space_group_name_H-M   'P 1'
#
loop_
_entity.id
_entity.type
_entity.pdbx_description
1 polymer ?
#
loop_
_entity_poly.entity_id
_entity_poly.type
_entity_poly.pdbx_seq_one_letter_code
_entity_poly.pdbx_strand_id
1 'polypeptide(L)'
;MKKSLLLSCLFLALAASSSFADALLFTVSSTPYDRQMARIRPVLTATTHSSGSQLSVSIVNQWMTDLRSIPYGFTTFWKTPAEAQSGAPADCKAKAVALYEKMRDNGATNVRLIIGKRTATSRQTHAWLAWDTDSGSYVLDPTFNWAAYTATQVGKRNYQPLYAYAGSKKFRAASALVAQN
;
A
#
# COMPACT_ATOMS: atom_id res chain seq x y z
N MET A 1 -48.17 40.81 14.94
CA MET A 1 -47.11 40.52 13.96
C MET A 1 -45.99 39.74 14.69
N LYS A 2 -45.96 38.39 14.53
CA LYS A 2 -44.94 37.51 15.12
C LYS A 2 -44.02 37.04 14.02
N LYS A 3 -42.76 37.47 14.01
CA LYS A 3 -41.73 37.02 13.07
C LYS A 3 -41.12 35.74 13.61
N SER A 4 -41.39 34.61 12.95
CA SER A 4 -40.71 33.34 13.19
C SER A 4 -39.35 33.34 12.48
N LEU A 5 -38.30 33.25 13.25
CA LEU A 5 -36.93 33.05 12.76
C LEU A 5 -36.70 31.54 12.58
N LEU A 6 -36.69 31.06 11.34
CA LEU A 6 -36.29 29.70 11.01
C LEU A 6 -34.76 29.62 10.99
N LEU A 7 -34.21 29.02 12.05
CA LEU A 7 -32.77 28.71 12.15
C LEU A 7 -32.48 27.43 11.37
N SER A 8 -31.95 27.57 10.15
CA SER A 8 -31.56 26.46 9.30
C SER A 8 -30.19 25.94 9.77
N CYS A 9 -30.17 24.84 10.52
CA CYS A 9 -28.94 24.14 10.89
C CYS A 9 -28.47 23.35 9.67
N LEU A 10 -27.47 23.89 8.98
CA LEU A 10 -26.73 23.19 7.92
C LEU A 10 -25.79 22.16 8.57
N PHE A 11 -26.23 20.91 8.66
CA PHE A 11 -25.34 19.80 9.04
C PHE A 11 -24.38 19.52 7.88
N LEU A 12 -23.14 19.99 8.00
CA LEU A 12 -22.04 19.58 7.16
C LEU A 12 -21.67 18.14 7.59
N ALA A 13 -22.20 17.14 6.88
CA ALA A 13 -21.73 15.77 7.01
C ALA A 13 -20.31 15.71 6.46
N LEU A 14 -19.29 15.78 7.31
CA LEU A 14 -17.95 15.33 6.97
C LEU A 14 -18.05 13.82 6.72
N ALA A 15 -18.08 13.45 5.44
CA ALA A 15 -17.81 12.08 5.02
C ALA A 15 -16.36 11.77 5.39
N ALA A 16 -16.13 11.20 6.55
CA ALA A 16 -14.87 10.60 6.91
C ALA A 16 -14.67 9.40 5.97
N SER A 17 -13.95 9.61 4.87
CA SER A 17 -13.45 8.53 4.05
C SER A 17 -12.57 7.67 4.94
N SER A 18 -13.07 6.52 5.37
CA SER A 18 -12.31 5.50 6.08
C SER A 18 -11.35 4.85 5.06
N SER A 19 -10.28 5.59 4.76
CA SER A 19 -9.12 5.04 4.07
C SER A 19 -8.51 3.93 4.95
N PHE A 20 -7.60 3.15 4.44
CA PHE A 20 -6.73 2.10 5.06
C PHE A 20 -6.22 2.46 6.46
N ALA A 21 -6.86 3.29 7.04
CA ALA A 21 -6.58 4.35 7.93
C ALA A 21 -7.08 4.17 9.32
N ASP A 22 -7.08 3.02 9.87
CA ASP A 22 -6.98 2.99 11.33
C ASP A 22 -5.53 3.05 11.82
N ALA A 23 -4.56 2.95 10.92
CA ALA A 23 -3.17 3.23 11.25
C ALA A 23 -2.85 4.70 10.93
N LEU A 24 -2.82 5.54 11.95
CA LEU A 24 -2.28 6.90 11.82
C LEU A 24 -0.84 6.80 11.28
N LEU A 25 -0.61 7.41 10.12
CA LEU A 25 0.69 7.47 9.47
C LEU A 25 1.31 8.85 9.70
N PHE A 26 2.49 8.89 10.30
CA PHE A 26 3.27 10.10 10.51
C PHE A 26 4.40 10.19 9.50
N THR A 27 4.57 11.33 8.86
CA THR A 27 5.72 11.58 7.98
C THR A 27 7.01 11.54 8.79
N VAL A 28 8.02 10.83 8.27
CA VAL A 28 9.34 10.71 8.87
C VAL A 28 10.42 10.98 7.84
N SER A 29 11.59 11.45 8.29
CA SER A 29 12.74 11.70 7.42
C SER A 29 13.50 10.41 7.08
N SER A 30 13.48 9.42 7.98
CA SER A 30 14.21 8.16 7.81
C SER A 30 13.44 6.97 8.40
N THR A 31 13.80 5.78 7.91
CA THR A 31 13.28 4.49 8.40
C THR A 31 14.42 3.49 8.54
N PRO A 32 14.27 2.40 9.31
CA PRO A 32 15.28 1.33 9.39
C PRO A 32 15.55 0.64 8.04
N TYR A 33 14.69 0.80 7.06
CA TYR A 33 14.78 0.12 5.76
C TYR A 33 15.47 0.97 4.67
N ASP A 34 15.76 2.23 4.91
CA ASP A 34 16.27 3.17 3.90
C ASP A 34 17.53 2.67 3.18
N ARG A 35 18.48 2.09 3.93
CA ARG A 35 19.71 1.53 3.38
C ARG A 35 19.42 0.33 2.49
N GLN A 36 18.57 -0.58 2.95
CA GLN A 36 18.22 -1.80 2.22
C GLN A 36 17.41 -1.50 0.95
N MET A 37 16.58 -0.45 0.98
CA MET A 37 15.72 -0.02 -0.12
C MET A 37 16.44 0.89 -1.13
N ALA A 38 17.73 1.19 -0.96
CA ALA A 38 18.48 2.08 -1.86
C ALA A 38 18.40 1.63 -3.34
N ARG A 39 18.42 0.31 -3.59
CA ARG A 39 18.33 -0.27 -4.94
C ARG A 39 17.00 -0.01 -5.64
N ILE A 40 15.90 0.03 -4.89
CA ILE A 40 14.56 0.23 -5.44
C ILE A 40 14.08 1.70 -5.33
N ARG A 41 14.91 2.59 -4.77
CA ARG A 41 14.56 4.01 -4.67
C ARG A 41 14.18 4.63 -6.02
N PRO A 42 14.88 4.38 -7.13
CA PRO A 42 14.48 4.89 -8.44
C PRO A 42 13.05 4.47 -8.83
N VAL A 43 12.66 3.22 -8.55
CA VAL A 43 11.31 2.71 -8.80
C VAL A 43 10.27 3.47 -7.96
N LEU A 44 10.54 3.66 -6.67
CA LEU A 44 9.60 4.36 -5.78
C LEU A 44 9.40 5.82 -6.18
N THR A 45 10.47 6.49 -6.63
CA THR A 45 10.45 7.93 -6.94
C THR A 45 10.18 8.25 -8.41
N ALA A 46 10.02 7.23 -9.27
CA ALA A 46 9.69 7.41 -10.68
C ALA A 46 8.40 8.22 -10.83
N THR A 47 8.39 9.10 -11.83
CA THR A 47 7.22 9.89 -12.18
C THR A 47 6.13 8.95 -12.71
N THR A 48 4.90 9.15 -12.27
CA THR A 48 3.76 8.41 -12.81
C THR A 48 3.49 8.87 -14.23
N HIS A 49 3.41 7.94 -15.17
CA HIS A 49 2.93 8.23 -16.49
C HIS A 49 1.39 8.31 -16.45
N SER A 50 0.84 9.46 -16.80
CA SER A 50 -0.62 9.60 -16.88
C SER A 50 -1.09 8.94 -18.16
N SER A 51 -1.71 7.77 -18.05
CA SER A 51 -2.29 7.06 -19.21
C SER A 51 -3.69 7.57 -19.59
N GLY A 52 -4.20 8.62 -18.93
CA GLY A 52 -5.53 9.17 -19.21
C GLY A 52 -6.71 8.24 -18.85
N SER A 53 -6.47 6.96 -18.61
CA SER A 53 -7.49 5.99 -18.18
C SER A 53 -7.31 5.65 -16.71
N GLN A 54 -8.42 5.58 -15.98
CA GLN A 54 -8.41 5.13 -14.60
C GLN A 54 -8.09 3.63 -14.54
N LEU A 55 -7.04 3.28 -13.77
CA LEU A 55 -6.64 1.88 -13.60
C LEU A 55 -7.75 1.09 -12.89
N SER A 56 -8.18 -0.02 -13.48
CA SER A 56 -9.23 -0.87 -12.91
C SER A 56 -8.69 -1.89 -11.92
N VAL A 57 -9.49 -2.22 -10.90
CA VAL A 57 -9.17 -3.28 -9.93
C VAL A 57 -9.00 -4.64 -10.64
N SER A 58 -9.76 -4.89 -11.72
CA SER A 58 -9.67 -6.13 -12.50
C SER A 58 -8.27 -6.33 -13.11
N ILE A 59 -7.70 -5.29 -13.68
CA ILE A 59 -6.35 -5.34 -14.26
C ILE A 59 -5.28 -5.56 -13.17
N VAL A 60 -5.45 -4.91 -12.00
CA VAL A 60 -4.56 -5.10 -10.86
C VAL A 60 -4.63 -6.55 -10.35
N ASN A 61 -5.82 -7.14 -10.31
CA ASN A 61 -6.01 -8.56 -9.93
C ASN A 61 -5.28 -9.50 -10.88
N GLN A 62 -5.33 -9.21 -12.19
CA GLN A 62 -4.55 -10.00 -13.16
C GLN A 62 -3.05 -9.93 -12.86
N TRP A 63 -2.52 -8.74 -12.64
CA TRP A 63 -1.10 -8.57 -12.30
C TRP A 63 -0.71 -9.24 -10.98
N MET A 64 -1.60 -9.21 -9.99
CA MET A 64 -1.39 -9.93 -8.72
C MET A 64 -1.31 -11.44 -8.95
N THR A 65 -2.18 -11.99 -9.79
CA THR A 65 -2.19 -13.40 -10.17
C THR A 65 -0.88 -13.78 -10.87
N ASP A 66 -0.44 -12.98 -11.84
CA ASP A 66 0.82 -13.21 -12.57
C ASP A 66 2.02 -13.23 -11.61
N LEU A 67 2.12 -12.24 -10.72
CA LEU A 67 3.20 -12.16 -9.73
C LEU A 67 3.13 -13.28 -8.69
N ARG A 68 1.92 -13.69 -8.31
CA ARG A 68 1.72 -14.80 -7.37
C ARG A 68 2.22 -16.11 -7.95
N SER A 69 2.09 -16.33 -9.25
CA SER A 69 2.55 -17.54 -9.94
C SER A 69 4.07 -17.71 -9.91
N ILE A 70 4.84 -16.63 -9.70
CA ILE A 70 6.29 -16.70 -9.54
C ILE A 70 6.61 -17.47 -8.25
N PRO A 71 7.46 -18.52 -8.28
CA PRO A 71 7.85 -19.26 -7.10
C PRO A 71 8.39 -18.35 -5.99
N TYR A 72 8.09 -18.69 -4.73
CA TYR A 72 8.61 -17.93 -3.61
C TYR A 72 10.07 -18.27 -3.33
N GLY A 73 10.92 -17.25 -3.20
CA GLY A 73 12.32 -17.40 -2.81
C GLY A 73 12.80 -16.20 -2.00
N PHE A 74 13.08 -16.42 -0.72
CA PHE A 74 13.53 -15.37 0.20
C PHE A 74 14.91 -14.81 -0.21
N THR A 75 15.03 -13.47 -0.13
CA THR A 75 16.30 -12.76 -0.26
C THR A 75 16.47 -11.75 0.86
N THR A 76 17.71 -11.45 1.22
CA THR A 76 18.00 -10.42 2.22
C THR A 76 17.92 -9.01 1.66
N PHE A 77 18.07 -8.85 0.36
CA PHE A 77 18.04 -7.57 -0.34
C PHE A 77 16.72 -7.35 -1.11
N TRP A 78 16.43 -6.12 -1.43
CA TRP A 78 15.31 -5.74 -2.26
C TRP A 78 15.67 -5.91 -3.74
N LYS A 79 14.92 -6.75 -4.45
CA LYS A 79 15.05 -6.92 -5.90
C LYS A 79 14.36 -5.78 -6.64
N THR A 80 14.95 -5.40 -7.78
CA THR A 80 14.28 -4.54 -8.75
C THR A 80 13.15 -5.29 -9.47
N PRO A 81 12.19 -4.60 -10.11
CA PRO A 81 11.13 -5.26 -10.88
C PRO A 81 11.66 -6.21 -11.96
N ALA A 82 12.69 -5.82 -12.68
CA ALA A 82 13.33 -6.68 -13.71
C ALA A 82 13.88 -7.99 -13.09
N GLU A 83 14.54 -7.91 -11.93
CA GLU A 83 15.02 -9.09 -11.21
C GLU A 83 13.87 -9.96 -10.68
N ALA A 84 12.74 -9.36 -10.29
CA ALA A 84 11.56 -10.08 -9.82
C ALA A 84 10.87 -10.86 -10.95
N GLN A 85 10.97 -10.39 -12.18
CA GLN A 85 10.31 -10.94 -13.37
C GLN A 85 11.24 -11.79 -14.25
N SER A 86 12.48 -12.02 -13.84
CA SER A 86 13.51 -12.75 -14.59
C SER A 86 13.29 -14.28 -14.64
N GLY A 87 12.18 -14.78 -14.07
CA GLY A 87 11.91 -16.22 -13.92
C GLY A 87 12.54 -16.83 -12.66
N ALA A 88 13.38 -16.10 -11.94
CA ALA A 88 13.93 -16.54 -10.66
C ALA A 88 12.91 -16.37 -9.52
N PRO A 89 12.98 -17.22 -8.46
CA PRO A 89 12.10 -17.08 -7.30
C PRO A 89 12.11 -15.67 -6.69
N ALA A 90 10.94 -15.18 -6.28
CA ALA A 90 10.74 -13.84 -5.78
C ALA A 90 10.03 -13.85 -4.41
N ASP A 91 10.52 -13.07 -3.46
CA ASP A 91 9.86 -12.89 -2.14
C ASP A 91 8.78 -11.80 -2.16
N CYS A 92 8.16 -11.56 -1.00
CA CYS A 92 7.12 -10.56 -0.85
C CYS A 92 7.58 -9.15 -1.24
N LYS A 93 8.83 -8.79 -0.94
CA LYS A 93 9.42 -7.49 -1.28
C LYS A 93 9.50 -7.31 -2.80
N ALA A 94 10.06 -8.32 -3.47
CA ALA A 94 10.24 -8.31 -4.93
C ALA A 94 8.90 -8.23 -5.67
N LYS A 95 7.92 -9.04 -5.25
CA LYS A 95 6.56 -9.03 -5.84
C LYS A 95 5.83 -7.71 -5.61
N ALA A 96 5.93 -7.15 -4.39
CA ALA A 96 5.29 -5.88 -4.07
C ALA A 96 5.92 -4.71 -4.87
N VAL A 97 7.25 -4.68 -5.03
CA VAL A 97 7.94 -3.64 -5.81
C VAL A 97 7.59 -3.73 -7.30
N ALA A 98 7.54 -4.95 -7.86
CA ALA A 98 7.14 -5.15 -9.26
C ALA A 98 5.69 -4.71 -9.51
N LEU A 99 4.78 -5.01 -8.58
CA LEU A 99 3.39 -4.52 -8.67
C LEU A 99 3.32 -2.99 -8.55
N TYR A 100 4.10 -2.41 -7.63
CA TYR A 100 4.15 -0.96 -7.45
C TYR A 100 4.56 -0.23 -8.73
N GLU A 101 5.67 -0.64 -9.36
CA GLU A 101 6.12 -0.09 -10.64
C GLU A 101 5.02 -0.20 -11.69
N LYS A 102 4.49 -1.41 -11.90
CA LYS A 102 3.47 -1.67 -12.92
C LYS A 102 2.21 -0.80 -12.72
N MET A 103 1.78 -0.60 -11.49
CA MET A 103 0.67 0.28 -11.17
C MET A 103 1.00 1.75 -11.45
N ARG A 104 2.18 2.22 -11.04
CA ARG A 104 2.62 3.60 -11.27
C ARG A 104 2.78 3.92 -12.75
N ASP A 105 3.35 3.02 -13.53
CA ASP A 105 3.52 3.16 -14.97
C ASP A 105 2.18 3.20 -15.72
N ASN A 106 1.14 2.61 -15.14
CA ASN A 106 -0.22 2.63 -15.67
C ASN A 106 -1.12 3.70 -15.00
N GLY A 107 -0.54 4.73 -14.41
CA GLY A 107 -1.26 5.92 -13.95
C GLY A 107 -1.88 5.80 -12.56
N ALA A 108 -1.62 4.73 -11.80
CA ALA A 108 -2.14 4.65 -10.43
C ALA A 108 -1.56 5.76 -9.55
N THR A 109 -2.45 6.50 -8.91
CA THR A 109 -2.14 7.46 -7.86
C THR A 109 -2.40 6.82 -6.49
N ASN A 110 -1.97 7.46 -5.40
CA ASN A 110 -2.27 7.04 -4.02
C ASN A 110 -1.89 5.57 -3.72
N VAL A 111 -0.87 5.03 -4.40
CA VAL A 111 -0.30 3.72 -4.10
C VAL A 111 0.85 3.88 -3.10
N ARG A 112 0.86 3.06 -2.09
CA ARG A 112 1.92 3.03 -1.06
C ARG A 112 2.50 1.61 -0.95
N LEU A 113 3.82 1.51 -0.91
CA LEU A 113 4.50 0.30 -0.52
C LEU A 113 4.53 0.24 1.02
N ILE A 114 4.01 -0.85 1.57
CA ILE A 114 3.87 -1.04 3.02
C ILE A 114 4.85 -2.12 3.49
N ILE A 115 5.48 -1.88 4.62
CA ILE A 115 6.21 -2.87 5.40
C ILE A 115 5.53 -2.99 6.76
N GLY A 116 5.15 -4.20 7.14
CA GLY A 116 4.42 -4.40 8.39
C GLY A 116 4.27 -5.86 8.79
N LYS A 117 3.30 -6.16 9.62
CA LYS A 117 2.94 -7.51 10.04
C LYS A 117 1.70 -7.95 9.26
N ARG A 118 1.76 -9.12 8.60
CA ARG A 118 0.60 -9.67 7.90
C ARG A 118 -0.50 -10.09 8.87
N THR A 119 -0.11 -10.64 10.02
CA THR A 119 -1.00 -10.94 11.15
C THR A 119 -0.38 -10.42 12.44
N ALA A 120 -1.17 -10.23 13.49
CA ALA A 120 -0.69 -9.76 14.79
C ALA A 120 0.42 -10.67 15.39
N THR A 121 0.37 -11.97 15.09
CA THR A 121 1.33 -12.98 15.58
C THR A 121 2.53 -13.20 14.66
N SER A 122 2.59 -12.52 13.51
CA SER A 122 3.72 -12.68 12.58
C SER A 122 5.02 -12.23 13.23
N ARG A 123 6.02 -13.11 13.26
CA ARG A 123 7.37 -12.78 13.78
C ARG A 123 8.15 -11.93 12.77
N GLN A 124 8.02 -12.22 11.50
CA GLN A 124 8.70 -11.51 10.42
C GLN A 124 7.84 -10.38 9.86
N THR A 125 8.49 -9.36 9.32
CA THR A 125 7.83 -8.34 8.53
C THR A 125 7.50 -8.86 7.12
N HIS A 126 6.47 -8.27 6.54
CA HIS A 126 5.95 -8.58 5.22
C HIS A 126 5.81 -7.31 4.41
N ALA A 127 5.87 -7.40 3.08
CA ALA A 127 5.69 -6.28 2.17
C ALA A 127 4.46 -6.50 1.28
N TRP A 128 3.64 -5.45 1.14
CA TRP A 128 2.44 -5.42 0.29
C TRP A 128 2.19 -3.99 -0.18
N LEU A 129 1.14 -3.77 -0.98
CA LEU A 129 0.70 -2.42 -1.33
C LEU A 129 -0.63 -2.07 -0.68
N ALA A 130 -0.79 -0.78 -0.38
CA ALA A 130 -2.05 -0.15 -0.10
C ALA A 130 -2.37 0.79 -1.27
N TRP A 131 -3.60 0.72 -1.77
CA TRP A 131 -4.06 1.56 -2.87
C TRP A 131 -5.38 2.21 -2.52
N ASP A 132 -5.39 3.54 -2.44
CA ASP A 132 -6.58 4.32 -2.18
C ASP A 132 -7.16 4.81 -3.52
N THR A 133 -8.43 4.54 -3.75
CA THR A 133 -9.22 4.94 -4.92
C THR A 133 -10.50 5.64 -4.47
N ASP A 134 -11.22 6.25 -5.41
CA ASP A 134 -12.53 6.84 -5.14
C ASP A 134 -13.56 5.79 -4.66
N SER A 135 -13.37 4.52 -5.05
CA SER A 135 -14.24 3.41 -4.64
C SER A 135 -13.82 2.74 -3.33
N GLY A 136 -12.72 3.16 -2.72
CA GLY A 136 -12.24 2.64 -1.43
C GLY A 136 -10.76 2.32 -1.40
N SER A 137 -10.34 1.77 -0.25
CA SER A 137 -8.95 1.40 0.01
C SER A 137 -8.76 -0.11 -0.11
N TYR A 138 -7.71 -0.51 -0.82
CA TYR A 138 -7.39 -1.90 -1.13
C TYR A 138 -6.04 -2.33 -0.54
N VAL A 139 -5.99 -3.58 -0.07
CA VAL A 139 -4.77 -4.35 0.23
C VAL A 139 -4.43 -5.19 -1.00
N LEU A 140 -3.23 -5.02 -1.52
CA LEU A 140 -2.72 -5.74 -2.68
C LEU A 140 -1.49 -6.53 -2.24
N ASP A 141 -1.66 -7.82 -2.01
CA ASP A 141 -0.58 -8.72 -1.58
C ASP A 141 -0.37 -9.83 -2.62
N PRO A 142 0.52 -9.61 -3.60
CA PRO A 142 0.77 -10.60 -4.65
C PRO A 142 1.51 -11.85 -4.16
N THR A 143 1.78 -11.97 -2.87
CA THR A 143 2.37 -13.17 -2.27
C THR A 143 1.32 -14.13 -1.76
N PHE A 144 0.28 -13.62 -1.10
CA PHE A 144 -0.73 -14.43 -0.45
C PHE A 144 -2.13 -14.33 -1.06
N ASN A 145 -2.45 -13.23 -1.75
CA ASN A 145 -3.77 -12.97 -2.28
C ASN A 145 -3.80 -13.09 -3.81
N TRP A 146 -4.90 -13.61 -4.35
CA TRP A 146 -5.16 -13.69 -5.79
C TRP A 146 -5.81 -12.43 -6.35
N ALA A 147 -6.39 -11.62 -5.47
CA ALA A 147 -7.12 -10.41 -5.81
C ALA A 147 -6.91 -9.32 -4.75
N ALA A 148 -7.23 -8.10 -5.11
CA ALA A 148 -7.33 -6.97 -4.20
C ALA A 148 -8.45 -7.24 -3.17
N TYR A 149 -8.15 -7.02 -1.90
CA TYR A 149 -9.14 -7.03 -0.84
C TYR A 149 -9.36 -5.62 -0.32
N THR A 150 -10.60 -5.26 -0.03
CA THR A 150 -10.87 -4.01 0.68
C THR A 150 -10.34 -4.09 2.12
N ALA A 151 -10.06 -2.94 2.72
CA ALA A 151 -9.61 -2.88 4.11
C ALA A 151 -10.58 -3.57 5.08
N THR A 152 -11.88 -3.52 4.80
CA THR A 152 -12.92 -4.19 5.59
C THR A 152 -12.88 -5.71 5.46
N GLN A 153 -12.55 -6.25 4.27
CA GLN A 153 -12.47 -7.69 4.03
C GLN A 153 -11.28 -8.34 4.74
N VAL A 154 -10.15 -7.64 4.87
CA VAL A 154 -8.96 -8.22 5.53
C VAL A 154 -9.06 -8.22 7.06
N GLY A 155 -9.94 -7.40 7.64
CA GLY A 155 -10.14 -7.28 9.08
C GLY A 155 -8.99 -6.58 9.82
N LYS A 156 -9.31 -6.01 10.98
CA LYS A 156 -8.40 -5.12 11.75
C LYS A 156 -7.13 -5.79 12.30
N ARG A 157 -7.10 -7.13 12.43
CA ARG A 157 -5.96 -7.87 12.98
C ARG A 157 -4.95 -8.31 11.93
N ASN A 158 -5.27 -8.13 10.66
CA ASN A 158 -4.40 -8.48 9.54
C ASN A 158 -3.83 -7.20 8.90
N TYR A 159 -2.70 -7.35 8.24
CA TYR A 159 -2.03 -6.26 7.50
C TYR A 159 -1.80 -5.00 8.34
N GLN A 160 -1.12 -5.17 9.47
CA GLN A 160 -0.76 -4.09 10.37
C GLN A 160 0.48 -3.35 9.83
N PRO A 161 0.36 -2.11 9.32
CA PRO A 161 1.49 -1.37 8.79
C PRO A 161 2.42 -0.93 9.92
N LEU A 162 3.73 -0.93 9.63
CA LEU A 162 4.77 -0.32 10.45
C LEU A 162 5.36 0.88 9.74
N TYR A 163 5.65 0.75 8.45
CA TYR A 163 6.17 1.81 7.60
C TYR A 163 5.47 1.81 6.24
N ALA A 164 5.36 2.99 5.62
CA ALA A 164 4.82 3.16 4.28
C ALA A 164 5.68 4.11 3.45
N TYR A 165 5.68 3.90 2.13
CA TYR A 165 6.45 4.68 1.17
C TYR A 165 5.55 5.07 0.00
N ALA A 166 5.55 6.36 -0.34
CA ALA A 166 4.81 6.91 -1.49
C ALA A 166 5.70 7.93 -2.21
N GLY A 167 6.30 7.52 -3.31
CA GLY A 167 7.34 8.32 -3.96
C GLY A 167 8.52 8.53 -3.01
N SER A 168 8.93 9.78 -2.84
CA SER A 168 9.98 10.18 -1.89
C SER A 168 9.52 10.26 -0.44
N LYS A 169 8.20 10.26 -0.20
CA LYS A 169 7.62 10.38 1.14
C LYS A 169 7.70 9.07 1.91
N LYS A 170 8.05 9.16 3.18
CA LYS A 170 8.16 8.04 4.11
C LYS A 170 7.25 8.28 5.30
N PHE A 171 6.64 7.21 5.77
CA PHE A 171 5.71 7.28 6.89
C PHE A 171 6.00 6.17 7.89
N ARG A 172 5.72 6.44 9.16
CA ARG A 172 5.71 5.47 10.25
C ARG A 172 4.30 5.37 10.80
N ALA A 173 3.82 4.16 11.03
CA ALA A 173 2.53 3.94 11.65
C ALA A 173 2.60 4.13 13.18
N ALA A 174 1.52 4.61 13.80
CA ALA A 174 1.42 4.74 15.25
C ALA A 174 1.64 3.39 15.96
N SER A 175 1.17 2.29 15.39
CA SER A 175 1.39 0.93 15.89
C SER A 175 2.87 0.55 16.02
N ALA A 176 3.74 1.13 15.19
CA ALA A 176 5.20 0.89 15.27
C ALA A 176 5.85 1.60 16.47
N LEU A 177 5.19 2.57 17.10
CA LEU A 177 5.67 3.24 18.31
C LEU A 177 5.48 2.38 19.56
N VAL A 178 4.38 1.62 19.59
CA VAL A 178 4.03 0.76 20.74
C VAL A 178 4.89 -0.53 20.75
N ALA A 179 5.34 -1.00 19.61
CA ALA A 179 6.12 -2.24 19.48
C ALA A 179 7.63 -2.10 19.86
N GLN A 180 8.10 -0.89 20.23
CA GLN A 180 9.50 -0.59 20.58
C GLN A 180 9.70 -0.32 22.08
N ASN A 181 8.63 -0.33 22.87
CA ASN A 181 8.66 -0.28 24.34
C ASN A 181 8.35 -1.68 24.91
#